data_b6ba9d348ba7a41e82f22ec1e3b6a4e5
#
_entry.id   b6ba9d348ba7a41e82f22ec1e3b6a4e5
#
_cell.length_a   1.000
_cell.length_b   1.000
_cell.length_c   1.000
_cell.angle_alpha   90.00
_cell.angle_beta   90.00
_cell.angle_gamma   90.00
#
_symmetry.space_group_name_H-M   'P 1'
#
loop_
_entity.id
_entity.type
_entity.pdbx_description
1 polymer ?
#
loop_
_entity_poly.entity_id
_entity_poly.type
_entity_poly.pdbx_seq_one_letter_code
_entity_poly.pdbx_strand_id
1 'polypeptide(L)'
;MREERKGCSITVVSLESYSSYVREVASECSFVRVSNNLLFSGSRSGEVACWDISSGAELWKTSFEGPCSDSDCNDSVFFFTESDSIHAIGKDSGEVIWSVKLEGSSDFVGISDGFVWVTTSVYNFEIQDYSEGAVWQIDFDGRILNKWDTLGRAWSFSEQGGKLVLGLSRPKSGYAIVSDSGLDYPDLEDLQPVTVGNRGGCSTVVLGHSNGMVSEIVDHRVKSVSQLGSSVRAIDYFDGWVAGIDSGNVASSEDLGSWTVSLDGMVDVICFGPSLGAEKGVWASSWRDDESVISLINPLGGGVELEISHHSRIVSAFSDEGVICFGDDDGCVFVIEGDVLRRRFSRPVEEIGEEGGFSELRKKIRGLRGG
;
A
#
# COMPACT_ATOMS: atom_id res chain seq x y z
N MET A 1 10.95 -49.73 -20.56
CA MET A 1 11.27 -48.39 -21.06
C MET A 1 10.61 -47.40 -20.12
N ARG A 2 11.39 -46.78 -19.23
CA ARG A 2 10.93 -45.68 -18.37
C ARG A 2 11.25 -44.39 -19.13
N GLU A 3 10.21 -43.66 -19.51
CA GLU A 3 10.37 -42.29 -19.99
C GLU A 3 10.81 -41.39 -18.83
N GLU A 4 12.02 -40.88 -18.90
CA GLU A 4 12.52 -39.82 -18.08
C GLU A 4 11.75 -38.54 -18.45
N ARG A 5 10.88 -38.08 -17.54
CA ARG A 5 10.34 -36.72 -17.61
C ARG A 5 11.52 -35.77 -17.39
N LYS A 6 11.93 -35.09 -18.46
CA LYS A 6 12.82 -33.92 -18.35
C LYS A 6 12.10 -32.90 -17.50
N GLY A 7 12.57 -32.71 -16.29
CA GLY A 7 12.16 -31.60 -15.43
C GLY A 7 12.50 -30.31 -16.13
N CYS A 8 11.48 -29.54 -16.48
CA CYS A 8 11.65 -28.13 -16.82
C CYS A 8 12.09 -27.45 -15.52
N SER A 9 13.31 -26.99 -15.42
CA SER A 9 13.76 -26.16 -14.32
C SER A 9 13.03 -24.82 -14.47
N ILE A 10 12.04 -24.58 -13.64
CA ILE A 10 11.38 -23.29 -13.53
C ILE A 10 12.45 -22.37 -12.94
N THR A 11 12.95 -21.44 -13.73
CA THR A 11 13.83 -20.38 -13.23
C THR A 11 12.98 -19.50 -12.34
N VAL A 12 13.11 -19.62 -11.03
CA VAL A 12 12.45 -18.75 -10.06
C VAL A 12 13.04 -17.36 -10.25
N VAL A 13 12.23 -16.44 -10.72
CA VAL A 13 12.66 -15.04 -10.93
C VAL A 13 12.40 -14.29 -9.63
N SER A 14 13.44 -13.68 -9.07
CA SER A 14 13.34 -12.92 -7.83
C SER A 14 12.92 -11.46 -8.07
N LEU A 15 12.34 -10.82 -7.04
CA LEU A 15 11.89 -9.43 -7.10
C LEU A 15 13.05 -8.47 -7.43
N GLU A 16 14.25 -8.73 -6.91
CA GLU A 16 15.46 -7.97 -7.22
C GLU A 16 15.80 -7.98 -8.70
N SER A 17 15.47 -9.07 -9.41
CA SER A 17 15.77 -9.20 -10.84
C SER A 17 15.00 -8.21 -11.70
N TYR A 18 13.84 -7.76 -11.24
CA TYR A 18 13.02 -6.76 -11.93
C TYR A 18 13.13 -5.37 -11.31
N SER A 19 13.66 -5.24 -10.08
CA SER A 19 13.81 -3.97 -9.40
C SER A 19 14.96 -3.15 -9.96
N SER A 20 14.74 -1.88 -10.23
CA SER A 20 15.78 -0.92 -10.60
C SER A 20 16.87 -0.89 -9.54
N TYR A 21 16.47 -0.89 -8.28
CA TYR A 21 17.33 -1.03 -7.09
C TYR A 21 16.51 -1.46 -5.88
N VAL A 22 17.20 -1.83 -4.79
CA VAL A 22 16.62 -2.17 -3.49
C VAL A 22 17.22 -1.25 -2.43
N ARG A 23 16.40 -0.82 -1.48
CA ARG A 23 16.79 -0.04 -0.30
C ARG A 23 16.29 -0.72 0.95
N GLU A 24 16.72 -0.21 2.12
CA GLU A 24 16.37 -0.83 3.40
C GLU A 24 16.03 0.24 4.43
N VAL A 25 14.99 -0.02 5.21
CA VAL A 25 14.69 0.64 6.47
C VAL A 25 14.95 -0.32 7.64
N ALA A 26 14.98 0.19 8.86
CA ALA A 26 15.50 -0.55 10.03
C ALA A 26 14.71 -1.80 10.44
N SER A 27 13.47 -1.93 10.01
CA SER A 27 12.58 -3.07 10.30
C SER A 27 11.44 -3.13 9.28
N GLU A 28 10.46 -4.02 9.48
CA GLU A 28 9.24 -4.14 8.66
C GLU A 28 8.74 -2.77 8.14
N CYS A 29 8.53 -2.69 6.82
CA CYS A 29 7.98 -1.51 6.19
C CYS A 29 6.54 -1.26 6.65
N SER A 30 6.24 -0.05 7.08
CA SER A 30 4.86 0.37 7.38
C SER A 30 4.18 0.97 6.16
N PHE A 31 4.93 1.75 5.40
CA PHE A 31 4.48 2.36 4.16
C PHE A 31 5.64 2.56 3.18
N VAL A 32 5.30 2.61 1.90
CA VAL A 32 6.12 3.18 0.83
C VAL A 32 5.29 4.25 0.11
N ARG A 33 5.95 5.34 -0.32
CA ARG A 33 5.30 6.43 -1.06
C ARG A 33 6.23 7.04 -2.09
N VAL A 34 5.71 7.32 -3.27
CA VAL A 34 6.42 8.01 -4.35
C VAL A 34 5.77 9.39 -4.55
N SER A 35 6.57 10.41 -4.73
CA SER A 35 6.13 11.75 -5.13
C SER A 35 7.28 12.54 -5.75
N ASN A 36 7.09 13.11 -6.95
CA ASN A 36 8.06 13.99 -7.61
C ASN A 36 9.50 13.43 -7.64
N ASN A 37 9.68 12.22 -8.15
CA ASN A 37 10.98 11.52 -8.20
C ASN A 37 11.61 11.19 -6.83
N LEU A 38 10.86 11.32 -5.74
CA LEU A 38 11.27 10.93 -4.40
C LEU A 38 10.54 9.67 -3.94
N LEU A 39 11.29 8.76 -3.32
CA LEU A 39 10.76 7.59 -2.63
C LEU A 39 10.88 7.80 -1.12
N PHE A 40 9.79 7.62 -0.41
CA PHE A 40 9.74 7.62 1.05
C PHE A 40 9.34 6.24 1.55
N SER A 41 9.92 5.83 2.67
CA SER A 41 9.47 4.64 3.39
C SER A 41 9.59 4.87 4.89
N GLY A 42 8.62 4.35 5.63
CA GLY A 42 8.63 4.31 7.09
C GLY A 42 8.60 2.88 7.60
N SER A 43 9.15 2.66 8.78
CA SER A 43 9.26 1.35 9.40
C SER A 43 8.51 1.22 10.73
N ARG A 44 8.27 0.00 11.16
CA ARG A 44 7.70 -0.32 12.47
C ARG A 44 8.58 0.09 13.65
N SER A 45 9.87 0.32 13.44
CA SER A 45 10.78 0.84 14.46
C SER A 45 10.93 2.36 14.46
N GLY A 46 10.16 3.08 13.63
CA GLY A 46 10.14 4.55 13.59
C GLY A 46 11.19 5.17 12.66
N GLU A 47 11.95 4.39 11.91
CA GLU A 47 12.84 4.95 10.91
C GLU A 47 12.05 5.40 9.69
N VAL A 48 12.33 6.61 9.20
CA VAL A 48 11.79 7.17 7.96
C VAL A 48 12.95 7.60 7.08
N ALA A 49 12.93 7.21 5.82
CA ALA A 49 13.98 7.48 4.86
C ALA A 49 13.43 8.01 3.54
N CYS A 50 14.26 8.79 2.84
CA CYS A 50 13.96 9.32 1.52
C CYS A 50 15.13 9.04 0.55
N TRP A 51 14.79 8.62 -0.66
CA TRP A 51 15.75 8.39 -1.74
C TRP A 51 15.31 9.10 -3.01
N ASP A 52 16.27 9.54 -3.81
CA ASP A 52 16.02 9.97 -5.19
C ASP A 52 15.78 8.74 -6.07
N ILE A 53 14.65 8.69 -6.78
CA ILE A 53 14.27 7.53 -7.58
C ILE A 53 15.24 7.31 -8.75
N SER A 54 15.65 8.36 -9.44
CA SER A 54 16.47 8.25 -10.65
C SER A 54 17.87 7.69 -10.37
N SER A 55 18.46 8.04 -9.23
CA SER A 55 19.81 7.61 -8.83
C SER A 55 19.82 6.51 -7.77
N GLY A 56 18.72 6.34 -7.05
CA GLY A 56 18.64 5.52 -5.85
C GLY A 56 19.46 6.06 -4.68
N ALA A 57 19.96 7.29 -4.73
CA ALA A 57 20.76 7.88 -3.65
C ALA A 57 19.86 8.18 -2.44
N GLU A 58 20.34 7.83 -1.24
CA GLU A 58 19.72 8.27 0.00
C GLU A 58 19.93 9.77 0.16
N LEU A 59 18.84 10.52 0.31
CA LEU A 59 18.86 11.95 0.53
C LEU A 59 18.91 12.27 2.02
N TRP A 60 18.09 11.59 2.78
CA TRP A 60 18.05 11.71 4.23
C TRP A 60 17.41 10.48 4.88
N LYS A 61 17.70 10.30 6.15
CA LYS A 61 17.14 9.29 7.03
C LYS A 61 17.00 9.86 8.43
N THR A 62 15.88 9.63 9.08
CA THR A 62 15.61 10.08 10.45
C THR A 62 14.90 8.97 11.23
N SER A 63 14.92 9.05 12.56
CA SER A 63 14.33 8.04 13.43
C SER A 63 13.48 8.68 14.51
N PHE A 64 12.35 8.05 14.77
CA PHE A 64 11.39 8.39 15.81
C PHE A 64 11.27 7.22 16.81
N GLU A 65 10.54 7.39 17.89
CA GLU A 65 10.57 6.43 19.00
C GLU A 65 9.66 5.21 18.79
N GLY A 66 8.62 5.33 17.94
CA GLY A 66 7.62 4.29 17.78
C GLY A 66 7.27 3.96 16.34
N PRO A 67 6.32 3.05 16.12
CA PRO A 67 6.00 2.54 14.79
C PRO A 67 5.36 3.61 13.92
N CYS A 68 5.85 3.74 12.69
CA CYS A 68 5.16 4.47 11.63
C CYS A 68 3.90 3.71 11.20
N SER A 69 2.86 4.43 10.76
CA SER A 69 1.63 3.81 10.26
C SER A 69 1.33 4.21 8.82
N ASP A 70 1.35 5.49 8.49
CA ASP A 70 0.90 6.00 7.21
C ASP A 70 1.57 7.30 6.82
N SER A 71 1.46 7.70 5.54
CA SER A 71 2.10 8.92 5.04
C SER A 71 1.32 9.57 3.91
N ASP A 72 1.49 10.89 3.78
CA ASP A 72 1.08 11.68 2.63
C ASP A 72 2.03 12.87 2.42
N CYS A 73 1.96 13.56 1.29
CA CYS A 73 2.83 14.70 1.03
C CYS A 73 2.18 15.72 0.08
N ASN A 74 2.57 16.98 0.25
CA ASN A 74 2.37 18.03 -0.75
C ASN A 74 3.69 18.30 -1.50
N ASP A 75 3.79 19.41 -2.19
CA ASP A 75 4.98 19.75 -3.00
C ASP A 75 6.26 19.88 -2.18
N SER A 76 6.21 20.33 -0.92
CA SER A 76 7.38 20.66 -0.11
C SER A 76 7.49 19.93 1.22
N VAL A 77 6.39 19.38 1.72
CA VAL A 77 6.31 18.77 3.05
C VAL A 77 5.84 17.32 2.93
N PHE A 78 6.49 16.45 3.66
CA PHE A 78 6.11 15.06 3.86
C PHE A 78 5.50 14.92 5.25
N PHE A 79 4.31 14.32 5.33
CA PHE A 79 3.58 14.06 6.56
C PHE A 79 3.52 12.56 6.80
N PHE A 80 3.68 12.15 8.04
CA PHE A 80 3.52 10.75 8.41
C PHE A 80 3.06 10.62 9.85
N THR A 81 2.38 9.53 10.14
CA THR A 81 1.91 9.15 11.46
C THR A 81 2.89 8.19 12.12
N GLU A 82 3.16 8.41 13.40
CA GLU A 82 4.00 7.59 14.25
C GLU A 82 3.39 7.49 15.64
N SER A 83 3.18 6.28 16.15
CA SER A 83 2.58 6.04 17.48
C SER A 83 1.30 6.86 17.71
N ASP A 84 1.34 7.85 18.59
CA ASP A 84 0.26 8.77 18.90
C ASP A 84 0.48 10.18 18.31
N SER A 85 1.27 10.31 17.27
CA SER A 85 1.72 11.60 16.75
C SER A 85 1.62 11.69 15.24
N ILE A 86 1.51 12.92 14.75
CA ILE A 86 1.71 13.31 13.36
C ILE A 86 2.93 14.21 13.25
N HIS A 87 3.73 13.99 12.24
CA HIS A 87 4.94 14.75 11.95
C HIS A 87 4.88 15.37 10.57
N ALA A 88 5.39 16.60 10.44
CA ALA A 88 5.68 17.26 9.18
C ALA A 88 7.18 17.47 9.05
N ILE A 89 7.74 17.00 7.93
CA ILE A 89 9.17 17.16 7.64
C ILE A 89 9.38 17.73 6.25
N GLY A 90 10.47 18.47 6.05
CA GLY A 90 10.85 18.97 4.75
C GLY A 90 11.20 17.83 3.80
N LYS A 91 10.55 17.73 2.63
CA LYS A 91 10.77 16.63 1.67
C LYS A 91 12.23 16.48 1.26
N ASP A 92 12.92 17.61 1.03
CA ASP A 92 14.29 17.61 0.53
C ASP A 92 15.34 17.49 1.65
N SER A 93 15.01 17.96 2.87
CA SER A 93 15.97 18.06 3.97
C SER A 93 15.84 16.97 5.03
N GLY A 94 14.65 16.37 5.18
CA GLY A 94 14.33 15.49 6.29
C GLY A 94 14.26 16.19 7.66
N GLU A 95 14.31 17.54 7.70
CA GLU A 95 14.21 18.30 8.94
C GLU A 95 12.76 18.37 9.42
N VAL A 96 12.56 18.11 10.71
CA VAL A 96 11.23 18.21 11.34
C VAL A 96 10.82 19.68 11.39
N ILE A 97 9.69 19.98 10.72
CA ILE A 97 9.07 21.31 10.74
C ILE A 97 8.22 21.45 11.99
N TRP A 98 7.37 20.45 12.25
CA TRP A 98 6.58 20.37 13.47
C TRP A 98 6.16 18.91 13.77
N SER A 99 5.79 18.67 15.02
CA SER A 99 5.22 17.42 15.51
C SER A 99 4.04 17.73 16.40
N VAL A 100 2.94 16.99 16.24
CA VAL A 100 1.73 17.17 17.04
C VAL A 100 1.33 15.83 17.63
N LYS A 101 1.20 15.81 18.96
CA LYS A 101 0.71 14.66 19.69
C LYS A 101 -0.81 14.62 19.67
N LEU A 102 -1.37 13.45 19.39
CA LEU A 102 -2.81 13.20 19.28
C LEU A 102 -3.27 12.27 20.39
N GLU A 103 -4.57 12.12 20.55
CA GLU A 103 -5.15 11.13 21.47
C GLU A 103 -5.38 9.81 20.75
N GLY A 104 -4.85 8.71 21.29
CA GLY A 104 -4.91 7.37 20.69
C GLY A 104 -3.76 7.08 19.71
N SER A 105 -3.77 5.91 19.13
CA SER A 105 -2.80 5.54 18.08
C SER A 105 -3.17 6.20 16.77
N SER A 106 -2.22 6.83 16.10
CA SER A 106 -2.44 7.45 14.79
C SER A 106 -2.47 6.38 13.69
N ASP A 107 -3.53 6.38 12.90
CA ASP A 107 -3.75 5.35 11.87
C ASP A 107 -3.43 5.87 10.46
N PHE A 108 -4.22 6.82 9.95
CA PHE A 108 -4.09 7.36 8.60
C PHE A 108 -3.79 8.85 8.60
N VAL A 109 -3.10 9.29 7.55
CA VAL A 109 -2.91 10.70 7.23
C VAL A 109 -3.22 10.96 5.76
N GLY A 110 -3.79 12.12 5.46
CA GLY A 110 -4.04 12.57 4.09
C GLY A 110 -4.16 14.09 4.02
N ILE A 111 -3.95 14.62 2.83
CA ILE A 111 -4.06 16.05 2.54
C ILE A 111 -5.28 16.27 1.66
N SER A 112 -6.18 17.13 2.11
CA SER A 112 -7.35 17.55 1.33
C SER A 112 -7.75 18.97 1.70
N ASP A 113 -8.20 19.76 0.71
CA ASP A 113 -8.71 21.13 0.86
C ASP A 113 -7.81 22.10 1.66
N GLY A 114 -6.48 21.91 1.55
CA GLY A 114 -5.52 22.79 2.25
C GLY A 114 -5.28 22.43 3.72
N PHE A 115 -5.73 21.28 4.16
CA PHE A 115 -5.55 20.75 5.51
C PHE A 115 -4.88 19.39 5.52
N VAL A 116 -4.25 19.08 6.64
CA VAL A 116 -3.77 17.74 6.99
C VAL A 116 -4.85 17.08 7.83
N TRP A 117 -5.27 15.90 7.41
CA TRP A 117 -6.28 15.12 8.10
C TRP A 117 -5.64 13.86 8.67
N VAL A 118 -5.95 13.55 9.92
CA VAL A 118 -5.40 12.38 10.61
C VAL A 118 -6.53 11.62 11.29
N THR A 119 -6.47 10.29 11.24
CA THR A 119 -7.35 9.46 12.06
C THR A 119 -6.58 8.83 13.20
N THR A 120 -7.23 8.69 14.33
CA THR A 120 -6.69 7.98 15.50
C THR A 120 -7.69 6.97 16.04
N SER A 121 -7.20 5.97 16.76
CA SER A 121 -8.03 4.95 17.40
C SER A 121 -7.49 4.53 18.77
N VAL A 122 -8.40 4.04 19.62
CA VAL A 122 -8.06 3.52 20.95
C VAL A 122 -8.47 2.06 21.02
N TYR A 123 -7.47 1.18 21.21
CA TYR A 123 -7.70 -0.25 21.43
C TYR A 123 -8.09 -0.51 22.88
N ASN A 124 -9.22 -1.17 23.08
CA ASN A 124 -9.72 -1.58 24.39
C ASN A 124 -9.40 -3.05 24.63
N PHE A 125 -8.49 -3.32 25.57
CA PHE A 125 -8.05 -4.67 25.90
C PHE A 125 -9.15 -5.55 26.54
N GLU A 126 -10.16 -4.94 27.17
CA GLU A 126 -11.24 -5.71 27.83
C GLU A 126 -12.18 -6.34 26.79
N ILE A 127 -12.48 -5.62 25.73
CA ILE A 127 -13.35 -6.13 24.64
C ILE A 127 -12.55 -6.69 23.46
N GLN A 128 -11.23 -6.59 23.50
CA GLN A 128 -10.29 -7.01 22.43
C GLN A 128 -10.66 -6.41 21.05
N ASP A 129 -11.07 -5.15 21.04
CA ASP A 129 -11.44 -4.42 19.84
C ASP A 129 -11.22 -2.91 20.04
N TYR A 130 -11.32 -2.13 18.95
CA TYR A 130 -11.25 -0.68 19.00
C TYR A 130 -12.61 -0.11 19.47
N SER A 131 -12.60 0.66 20.56
CA SER A 131 -13.80 1.24 21.13
C SER A 131 -14.05 2.67 20.71
N GLU A 132 -12.98 3.38 20.39
CA GLU A 132 -13.00 4.81 20.11
C GLU A 132 -12.12 5.13 18.92
N GLY A 133 -12.45 6.20 18.22
CA GLY A 133 -11.62 6.77 17.17
C GLY A 133 -11.88 8.27 17.07
N ALA A 134 -11.03 8.98 16.36
CA ALA A 134 -11.22 10.39 16.07
C ALA A 134 -10.65 10.76 14.70
N VAL A 135 -11.17 11.85 14.14
CA VAL A 135 -10.61 12.55 12.97
C VAL A 135 -10.15 13.92 13.41
N TRP A 136 -8.97 14.28 13.01
CA TRP A 136 -8.31 15.56 13.33
C TRP A 136 -8.10 16.36 12.06
N GLN A 137 -8.46 17.63 12.08
CA GLN A 137 -8.14 18.60 11.05
C GLN A 137 -7.05 19.51 11.57
N ILE A 138 -5.94 19.58 10.84
CA ILE A 138 -4.72 20.30 11.25
C ILE A 138 -4.31 21.21 10.09
N ASP A 139 -3.92 22.46 10.37
CA ASP A 139 -3.36 23.33 9.35
C ASP A 139 -1.90 22.96 9.02
N PHE A 140 -1.36 23.52 7.94
CA PHE A 140 0.02 23.24 7.54
C PHE A 140 1.09 23.79 8.52
N ASP A 141 0.69 24.62 9.51
CA ASP A 141 1.54 25.08 10.59
C ASP A 141 1.50 24.17 11.83
N GLY A 142 0.73 23.08 11.78
CA GLY A 142 0.61 22.09 12.86
C GLY A 142 -0.41 22.46 13.95
N ARG A 143 -1.32 23.42 13.69
CA ARG A 143 -2.37 23.76 14.65
C ARG A 143 -3.57 22.85 14.44
N ILE A 144 -4.03 22.21 15.51
CA ILE A 144 -5.30 21.49 15.51
C ILE A 144 -6.43 22.50 15.40
N LEU A 145 -7.22 22.38 14.32
CA LEU A 145 -8.37 23.24 14.06
C LEU A 145 -9.66 22.59 14.59
N ASN A 146 -9.83 21.32 14.32
CA ASN A 146 -11.01 20.56 14.71
C ASN A 146 -10.65 19.12 15.08
N LYS A 147 -11.50 18.53 15.93
CA LYS A 147 -11.51 17.12 16.28
C LYS A 147 -12.95 16.62 16.29
N TRP A 148 -13.20 15.49 15.67
CA TRP A 148 -14.49 14.79 15.73
C TRP A 148 -14.27 13.35 16.16
N ASP A 149 -15.00 12.92 17.19
CA ASP A 149 -14.95 11.53 17.63
C ASP A 149 -15.74 10.65 16.66
N THR A 150 -15.13 9.54 16.26
CA THR A 150 -15.75 8.55 15.37
C THR A 150 -16.33 7.39 16.18
N LEU A 151 -17.34 6.73 15.62
CA LEU A 151 -17.91 5.51 16.18
C LEU A 151 -17.05 4.29 15.81
N GLY A 152 -15.85 4.20 16.39
CA GLY A 152 -14.87 3.14 16.15
C GLY A 152 -13.72 3.57 15.26
N ARG A 153 -12.80 2.64 15.00
CA ARG A 153 -11.61 2.85 14.17
C ARG A 153 -11.97 3.01 12.70
N ALA A 154 -11.33 3.96 12.02
CA ALA A 154 -11.29 3.99 10.56
C ALA A 154 -10.36 2.89 10.03
N TRP A 155 -10.82 2.13 9.04
CA TRP A 155 -10.06 1.07 8.33
C TRP A 155 -9.76 1.47 6.89
N SER A 156 -10.32 2.55 6.43
CA SER A 156 -9.93 3.21 5.19
C SER A 156 -10.10 4.72 5.31
N PHE A 157 -9.33 5.42 4.51
CA PHE A 157 -9.31 6.87 4.45
C PHE A 157 -9.19 7.26 2.97
N SER A 158 -10.21 7.93 2.45
CA SER A 158 -10.28 8.37 1.05
C SER A 158 -10.83 9.79 0.97
N GLU A 159 -10.49 10.50 -0.08
CA GLU A 159 -11.06 11.82 -0.37
C GLU A 159 -11.99 11.73 -1.58
N GLN A 160 -13.13 12.37 -1.51
CA GLN A 160 -14.09 12.48 -2.61
C GLN A 160 -14.75 13.85 -2.61
N GLY A 161 -14.48 14.65 -3.65
CA GLY A 161 -15.13 15.95 -3.84
C GLY A 161 -14.94 16.93 -2.68
N GLY A 162 -13.74 17.01 -2.12
CA GLY A 162 -13.39 17.89 -1.01
C GLY A 162 -13.86 17.40 0.36
N LYS A 163 -14.38 16.19 0.47
CA LYS A 163 -14.77 15.57 1.75
C LYS A 163 -14.04 14.25 1.94
N LEU A 164 -13.83 13.89 3.21
CA LEU A 164 -13.26 12.59 3.52
C LEU A 164 -14.37 11.55 3.63
N VAL A 165 -14.07 10.36 3.15
CA VAL A 165 -14.88 9.15 3.32
C VAL A 165 -14.05 8.14 4.12
N LEU A 166 -14.55 7.80 5.31
CA LEU A 166 -13.91 6.85 6.22
C LEU A 166 -14.67 5.53 6.19
N GLY A 167 -14.01 4.45 5.87
CA GLY A 167 -14.58 3.11 6.04
C GLY A 167 -14.49 2.68 7.50
N LEU A 168 -15.59 2.23 8.07
CA LEU A 168 -15.73 1.92 9.49
C LEU A 168 -16.04 0.44 9.71
N SER A 169 -15.50 -0.10 10.80
CA SER A 169 -15.84 -1.43 11.29
C SER A 169 -16.82 -1.33 12.47
N ARG A 170 -16.68 -2.19 13.48
CA ARG A 170 -17.50 -2.15 14.69
C ARG A 170 -17.11 -0.96 15.59
N PRO A 171 -18.04 -0.40 16.38
CA PRO A 171 -19.44 -0.79 16.55
C PRO A 171 -20.40 -0.29 15.44
N LYS A 172 -19.98 0.68 14.64
CA LYS A 172 -20.78 1.22 13.51
C LYS A 172 -20.13 0.83 12.19
N SER A 173 -20.62 -0.21 11.56
CA SER A 173 -20.15 -0.65 10.23
C SER A 173 -20.62 0.27 9.11
N GLY A 174 -19.85 0.33 8.03
CA GLY A 174 -20.15 1.12 6.86
C GLY A 174 -19.17 2.26 6.64
N TYR A 175 -19.66 3.48 6.44
CA TYR A 175 -18.76 4.62 6.25
C TYR A 175 -19.29 5.89 6.91
N ALA A 176 -18.38 6.84 7.15
CA ALA A 176 -18.70 8.18 7.57
C ALA A 176 -18.15 9.19 6.57
N ILE A 177 -18.84 10.31 6.41
CA ILE A 177 -18.41 11.45 5.62
C ILE A 177 -18.00 12.56 6.58
N VAL A 178 -16.77 13.07 6.41
CA VAL A 178 -16.26 14.19 7.19
C VAL A 178 -16.34 15.46 6.36
N SER A 179 -16.94 16.49 6.95
CA SER A 179 -17.02 17.82 6.38
C SER A 179 -16.79 18.88 7.46
N ASP A 180 -16.69 20.15 7.08
CA ASP A 180 -16.54 21.27 8.03
C ASP A 180 -17.67 21.32 9.07
N SER A 181 -18.85 20.77 8.76
CA SER A 181 -19.99 20.69 9.67
C SER A 181 -19.95 19.51 10.65
N GLY A 182 -19.00 18.60 10.48
CA GLY A 182 -18.84 17.40 11.31
C GLY A 182 -18.92 16.09 10.55
N LEU A 183 -19.22 15.02 11.28
CA LEU A 183 -19.36 13.67 10.78
C LEU A 183 -20.83 13.39 10.42
N ASP A 184 -21.04 12.90 9.20
CA ASP A 184 -22.32 12.34 8.76
C ASP A 184 -22.16 10.83 8.59
N TYR A 185 -23.11 10.06 9.12
CA TYR A 185 -23.17 8.60 9.01
C TYR A 185 -24.37 8.24 8.14
N PRO A 186 -24.19 8.00 6.83
CA PRO A 186 -25.28 7.57 5.99
C PRO A 186 -25.97 6.32 6.57
N ASP A 187 -27.30 6.38 6.69
CA ASP A 187 -28.07 5.26 7.19
C ASP A 187 -28.25 4.24 6.08
N LEU A 188 -27.48 3.16 6.18
CA LEU A 188 -27.41 2.10 5.18
C LEU A 188 -27.74 0.78 5.87
N GLU A 189 -28.85 0.19 5.44
CA GLU A 189 -29.18 -1.18 5.81
C GLU A 189 -28.13 -2.13 5.23
N ASP A 190 -27.66 -3.10 6.03
CA ASP A 190 -26.82 -4.25 5.62
C ASP A 190 -25.33 -4.00 5.29
N LEU A 191 -24.74 -2.81 5.52
CA LEU A 191 -23.31 -2.67 5.37
C LEU A 191 -22.54 -3.42 6.47
N GLN A 192 -21.59 -4.21 6.01
CA GLN A 192 -20.72 -5.03 6.85
C GLN A 192 -19.48 -4.22 7.30
N PRO A 193 -18.75 -4.69 8.32
CA PRO A 193 -17.50 -4.08 8.72
C PRO A 193 -16.54 -3.88 7.54
N VAL A 194 -16.04 -2.67 7.37
CA VAL A 194 -15.01 -2.36 6.37
C VAL A 194 -13.68 -2.92 6.84
N THR A 195 -12.94 -3.51 5.93
CA THR A 195 -11.59 -4.05 6.16
C THR A 195 -10.51 -3.26 5.44
N VAL A 196 -10.88 -2.64 4.31
CA VAL A 196 -9.95 -1.90 3.44
C VAL A 196 -10.73 -0.95 2.53
N GLY A 197 -10.08 0.06 1.98
CA GLY A 197 -10.60 0.92 0.91
C GLY A 197 -9.47 1.46 0.03
N ASN A 198 -9.82 1.89 -1.18
CA ASN A 198 -8.85 2.55 -2.05
C ASN A 198 -8.39 3.88 -1.47
N ARG A 199 -7.20 4.30 -1.83
CA ARG A 199 -6.60 5.57 -1.41
C ARG A 199 -6.54 6.56 -2.58
N GLY A 200 -6.44 7.82 -2.22
CA GLY A 200 -6.32 8.93 -3.17
C GLY A 200 -7.63 9.67 -3.44
N GLY A 201 -7.50 10.87 -4.02
CA GLY A 201 -8.62 11.70 -4.45
C GLY A 201 -9.26 11.12 -5.71
N CYS A 202 -10.30 10.34 -5.55
CA CYS A 202 -11.00 9.65 -6.63
C CYS A 202 -12.45 10.13 -6.74
N SER A 203 -12.99 10.11 -7.95
CA SER A 203 -14.44 10.27 -8.14
C SER A 203 -15.24 9.13 -7.51
N THR A 204 -14.62 7.97 -7.34
CA THR A 204 -15.21 6.76 -6.77
C THR A 204 -14.38 6.28 -5.59
N VAL A 205 -15.01 6.16 -4.42
CA VAL A 205 -14.44 5.47 -3.27
C VAL A 205 -14.95 4.04 -3.28
N VAL A 206 -14.05 3.08 -3.07
CA VAL A 206 -14.37 1.66 -3.05
C VAL A 206 -13.98 1.08 -1.70
N LEU A 207 -14.93 0.43 -1.04
CA LEU A 207 -14.74 -0.19 0.27
C LEU A 207 -14.89 -1.70 0.16
N GLY A 208 -13.91 -2.42 0.69
CA GLY A 208 -13.95 -3.87 0.88
C GLY A 208 -14.42 -4.21 2.30
N HIS A 209 -15.20 -5.27 2.42
CA HIS A 209 -15.85 -5.67 3.67
C HIS A 209 -15.45 -7.08 4.12
N SER A 210 -15.67 -7.34 5.41
CA SER A 210 -15.28 -8.60 6.06
C SER A 210 -16.02 -9.84 5.55
N ASN A 211 -17.19 -9.66 4.94
CA ASN A 211 -17.97 -10.74 4.33
C ASN A 211 -17.72 -10.91 2.83
N GLY A 212 -16.76 -10.20 2.26
CA GLY A 212 -16.46 -10.21 0.83
C GLY A 212 -17.29 -9.24 -0.02
N MET A 213 -18.09 -8.40 0.59
CA MET A 213 -18.79 -7.33 -0.12
C MET A 213 -17.79 -6.26 -0.57
N VAL A 214 -18.01 -5.70 -1.75
CA VAL A 214 -17.33 -4.51 -2.28
C VAL A 214 -18.39 -3.47 -2.56
N SER A 215 -18.27 -2.28 -1.96
CA SER A 215 -19.20 -1.16 -2.13
C SER A 215 -18.54 -0.02 -2.88
N GLU A 216 -19.15 0.45 -3.95
CA GLU A 216 -18.74 1.66 -4.67
C GLU A 216 -19.55 2.86 -4.19
N ILE A 217 -18.85 3.91 -3.80
CA ILE A 217 -19.42 5.17 -3.33
C ILE A 217 -19.10 6.25 -4.36
N VAL A 218 -20.13 6.88 -4.89
CA VAL A 218 -20.05 8.00 -5.83
C VAL A 218 -20.92 9.12 -5.29
N ASP A 219 -20.44 10.35 -5.31
CA ASP A 219 -21.15 11.51 -4.74
C ASP A 219 -21.62 11.25 -3.31
N HIS A 220 -20.77 10.61 -2.50
CA HIS A 220 -21.01 10.25 -1.10
C HIS A 220 -22.19 9.27 -0.88
N ARG A 221 -22.60 8.51 -1.90
CA ARG A 221 -23.67 7.50 -1.83
C ARG A 221 -23.23 6.19 -2.42
N VAL A 222 -23.70 5.09 -1.85
CA VAL A 222 -23.48 3.77 -2.44
C VAL A 222 -24.16 3.71 -3.81
N LYS A 223 -23.37 3.53 -4.85
CA LYS A 223 -23.80 3.37 -6.25
C LYS A 223 -24.07 1.91 -6.57
N SER A 224 -23.16 1.04 -6.17
CA SER A 224 -23.22 -0.40 -6.47
C SER A 224 -22.62 -1.22 -5.33
N VAL A 225 -23.02 -2.48 -5.28
CA VAL A 225 -22.49 -3.47 -4.34
C VAL A 225 -22.23 -4.76 -5.11
N SER A 226 -21.00 -5.29 -4.98
CA SER A 226 -20.60 -6.60 -5.53
C SER A 226 -20.32 -7.56 -4.38
N GLN A 227 -20.47 -8.87 -4.62
CA GLN A 227 -20.22 -9.89 -3.61
C GLN A 227 -19.13 -10.85 -4.06
N LEU A 228 -18.03 -10.91 -3.30
CA LEU A 228 -16.94 -11.87 -3.43
C LEU A 228 -17.07 -12.98 -2.38
N GLY A 229 -16.27 -14.03 -2.51
CA GLY A 229 -16.45 -15.27 -1.74
C GLY A 229 -15.94 -15.23 -0.28
N SER A 230 -15.03 -14.32 0.06
CA SER A 230 -14.45 -14.18 1.40
C SER A 230 -14.05 -12.75 1.68
N SER A 231 -13.56 -12.46 2.89
CA SER A 231 -13.16 -11.11 3.32
C SER A 231 -12.23 -10.43 2.32
N VAL A 232 -12.51 -9.18 1.97
CA VAL A 232 -11.65 -8.34 1.14
C VAL A 232 -10.46 -7.89 1.97
N ARG A 233 -9.25 -8.05 1.45
CA ARG A 233 -8.02 -7.70 2.15
C ARG A 233 -7.24 -6.56 1.53
N ALA A 234 -7.30 -6.49 0.20
CA ALA A 234 -6.63 -5.46 -0.56
C ALA A 234 -7.54 -4.98 -1.68
N ILE A 235 -7.50 -3.71 -1.98
CA ILE A 235 -8.30 -3.10 -3.03
C ILE A 235 -7.60 -1.89 -3.60
N ASP A 236 -7.70 -1.69 -4.91
CA ASP A 236 -7.25 -0.47 -5.57
C ASP A 236 -8.20 -0.10 -6.72
N TYR A 237 -8.11 1.12 -7.20
CA TYR A 237 -9.02 1.69 -8.20
C TYR A 237 -8.27 2.46 -9.28
N PHE A 238 -8.51 2.07 -10.53
CA PHE A 238 -8.12 2.80 -11.74
C PHE A 238 -9.07 2.42 -12.88
N ASP A 239 -9.95 3.33 -13.31
CA ASP A 239 -11.03 3.07 -14.26
C ASP A 239 -11.99 1.92 -13.89
N GLY A 240 -11.85 1.38 -12.70
CA GLY A 240 -12.57 0.28 -12.11
C GLY A 240 -11.79 -0.28 -10.92
N TRP A 241 -12.48 -1.00 -10.02
CA TRP A 241 -11.81 -1.59 -8.88
C TRP A 241 -11.26 -3.00 -9.18
N VAL A 242 -10.17 -3.32 -8.50
CA VAL A 242 -9.65 -4.68 -8.35
C VAL A 242 -9.47 -4.99 -6.88
N ALA A 243 -9.98 -6.13 -6.43
CA ALA A 243 -9.96 -6.54 -5.05
C ALA A 243 -9.37 -7.94 -4.87
N GLY A 244 -8.52 -8.09 -3.86
CA GLY A 244 -7.97 -9.35 -3.40
C GLY A 244 -8.65 -9.82 -2.11
N ILE A 245 -8.90 -11.12 -1.98
CA ILE A 245 -9.61 -11.72 -0.85
C ILE A 245 -8.79 -12.78 -0.12
N ASP A 246 -9.23 -13.11 1.11
CA ASP A 246 -8.56 -14.10 1.98
C ASP A 246 -8.35 -15.47 1.32
N SER A 247 -9.27 -15.89 0.45
CA SER A 247 -9.19 -17.19 -0.23
C SER A 247 -8.23 -17.22 -1.43
N GLY A 248 -7.51 -16.13 -1.71
CA GLY A 248 -6.52 -16.05 -2.78
C GLY A 248 -7.05 -15.64 -4.15
N ASN A 249 -8.34 -15.31 -4.26
CA ASN A 249 -8.85 -14.80 -5.52
C ASN A 249 -8.63 -13.28 -5.63
N VAL A 250 -8.34 -12.83 -6.84
CA VAL A 250 -8.36 -11.44 -7.27
C VAL A 250 -9.49 -11.27 -8.27
N ALA A 251 -10.37 -10.30 -8.04
CA ALA A 251 -11.53 -10.04 -8.89
C ALA A 251 -11.61 -8.57 -9.28
N SER A 252 -12.22 -8.28 -10.42
CA SER A 252 -12.40 -6.92 -10.95
C SER A 252 -13.87 -6.52 -11.05
N SER A 253 -14.09 -5.19 -11.12
CA SER A 253 -15.39 -4.59 -11.46
C SER A 253 -15.83 -4.89 -12.90
N GLU A 254 -17.09 -4.59 -13.20
CA GLU A 254 -17.65 -4.68 -14.56
C GLU A 254 -16.92 -3.78 -15.55
N ASP A 255 -16.47 -2.60 -15.11
CA ASP A 255 -15.74 -1.65 -15.94
C ASP A 255 -14.42 -2.23 -16.49
N LEU A 256 -13.84 -3.18 -15.78
CA LEU A 256 -12.63 -3.92 -16.19
C LEU A 256 -12.93 -5.31 -16.76
N GLY A 257 -14.20 -5.67 -16.97
CA GLY A 257 -14.64 -6.90 -17.62
C GLY A 257 -15.00 -8.05 -16.68
N SER A 258 -15.19 -7.81 -15.39
CA SER A 258 -15.68 -8.82 -14.40
C SER A 258 -14.89 -10.13 -14.38
N TRP A 259 -13.58 -10.05 -14.48
CA TRP A 259 -12.74 -11.24 -14.42
C TRP A 259 -12.41 -11.65 -12.97
N THR A 260 -12.07 -12.91 -12.81
CA THR A 260 -11.53 -13.44 -11.55
C THR A 260 -10.34 -14.34 -11.86
N VAL A 261 -9.26 -14.15 -11.11
CA VAL A 261 -8.04 -14.97 -11.16
C VAL A 261 -7.80 -15.56 -9.78
N SER A 262 -7.40 -16.84 -9.72
CA SER A 262 -7.02 -17.48 -8.47
C SER A 262 -5.51 -17.45 -8.34
N LEU A 263 -5.04 -16.78 -7.29
CA LEU A 263 -3.66 -16.85 -6.82
C LEU A 263 -3.60 -17.83 -5.65
N ASP A 264 -2.50 -18.52 -5.51
CA ASP A 264 -2.29 -19.35 -4.34
C ASP A 264 -1.94 -18.48 -3.12
N GLY A 265 -2.61 -18.69 -2.00
CA GLY A 265 -2.38 -17.93 -0.77
C GLY A 265 -3.24 -16.68 -0.61
N MET A 266 -3.12 -16.07 0.55
CA MET A 266 -3.90 -14.89 0.93
C MET A 266 -3.39 -13.64 0.21
N VAL A 267 -4.27 -12.86 -0.40
CA VAL A 267 -3.87 -11.64 -1.11
C VAL A 267 -3.66 -10.49 -0.11
N ASP A 268 -2.44 -10.01 0.01
CA ASP A 268 -2.09 -8.96 0.97
C ASP A 268 -2.07 -7.56 0.37
N VAL A 269 -1.71 -7.45 -0.91
CA VAL A 269 -1.53 -6.16 -1.59
C VAL A 269 -2.13 -6.23 -2.99
N ILE A 270 -2.84 -5.16 -3.36
CA ILE A 270 -3.25 -4.84 -4.73
C ILE A 270 -2.81 -3.40 -5.01
N CYS A 271 -2.19 -3.17 -6.17
CA CYS A 271 -1.79 -1.83 -6.60
C CYS A 271 -1.77 -1.75 -8.12
N PHE A 272 -2.39 -0.73 -8.70
CA PHE A 272 -2.22 -0.41 -10.12
C PHE A 272 -0.87 0.24 -10.36
N GLY A 273 -0.11 -0.25 -11.32
CA GLY A 273 1.25 0.23 -11.57
C GLY A 273 1.71 0.01 -13.01
N PRO A 274 3.02 0.13 -13.28
CA PRO A 274 3.59 -0.11 -14.59
C PRO A 274 3.23 -1.48 -15.13
N SER A 275 3.03 -1.58 -16.45
CA SER A 275 2.67 -2.81 -17.13
C SER A 275 3.65 -3.16 -18.25
N LEU A 276 3.51 -4.37 -18.82
CA LEU A 276 4.26 -4.82 -19.96
C LEU A 276 3.69 -4.30 -21.29
N GLY A 277 2.41 -4.04 -21.38
CA GLY A 277 1.76 -3.62 -22.63
C GLY A 277 0.55 -2.73 -22.51
N ALA A 278 -0.14 -2.70 -21.37
CA ALA A 278 -1.27 -1.82 -21.10
C ALA A 278 -0.80 -0.47 -20.52
N GLU A 279 -1.70 0.49 -20.34
CA GLU A 279 -1.42 1.76 -19.66
C GLU A 279 -0.99 1.51 -18.22
N LYS A 280 -1.76 0.69 -17.51
CA LYS A 280 -1.41 0.19 -16.16
C LYS A 280 -1.65 -1.32 -16.11
N GLY A 281 -0.97 -1.99 -15.20
CA GLY A 281 -1.19 -3.38 -14.82
C GLY A 281 -1.64 -3.47 -13.37
N VAL A 282 -2.22 -4.58 -12.99
CA VAL A 282 -2.57 -4.88 -11.60
C VAL A 282 -1.46 -5.70 -11.00
N TRP A 283 -0.82 -5.16 -9.98
CA TRP A 283 0.15 -5.88 -9.16
C TRP A 283 -0.56 -6.44 -7.93
N ALA A 284 -0.51 -7.75 -7.77
CA ALA A 284 -1.09 -8.46 -6.65
C ALA A 284 0.00 -9.26 -5.93
N SER A 285 0.12 -9.12 -4.62
CA SER A 285 0.98 -9.98 -3.81
C SER A 285 0.12 -10.92 -2.98
N SER A 286 0.39 -12.22 -3.08
CA SER A 286 -0.20 -13.25 -2.23
C SER A 286 0.85 -13.93 -1.37
N TRP A 287 0.50 -14.26 -0.12
CA TRP A 287 1.36 -14.94 0.84
C TRP A 287 0.98 -16.40 0.97
N ARG A 288 1.93 -17.29 0.74
CA ARG A 288 1.76 -18.74 0.83
C ARG A 288 3.05 -19.43 1.29
N ASP A 289 2.95 -20.38 2.23
CA ASP A 289 4.02 -21.30 2.60
C ASP A 289 5.38 -20.63 2.87
N ASP A 290 5.36 -19.46 3.54
CA ASP A 290 6.55 -18.63 3.84
C ASP A 290 7.18 -17.95 2.59
N GLU A 291 6.40 -17.73 1.54
CA GLU A 291 6.81 -17.04 0.31
C GLU A 291 5.72 -16.08 -0.17
N SER A 292 6.11 -14.90 -0.64
CA SER A 292 5.24 -14.01 -1.43
C SER A 292 5.33 -14.36 -2.91
N VAL A 293 4.18 -14.48 -3.56
CA VAL A 293 4.08 -14.51 -5.01
C VAL A 293 3.48 -13.20 -5.49
N ILE A 294 4.28 -12.45 -6.26
CA ILE A 294 3.89 -11.15 -6.81
C ILE A 294 3.52 -11.36 -8.26
N SER A 295 2.26 -11.13 -8.60
CA SER A 295 1.70 -11.34 -9.93
C SER A 295 1.40 -10.00 -10.59
N LEU A 296 1.84 -9.82 -11.84
CA LEU A 296 1.37 -8.76 -12.73
C LEU A 296 0.23 -9.30 -13.58
N ILE A 297 -0.94 -8.72 -13.45
CA ILE A 297 -2.18 -9.17 -14.06
C ILE A 297 -2.65 -8.11 -15.07
N ASN A 298 -3.10 -8.55 -16.23
CA ASN A 298 -3.72 -7.69 -17.24
C ASN A 298 -5.07 -7.16 -16.70
N PRO A 299 -5.29 -5.85 -16.63
CA PRO A 299 -6.49 -5.28 -16.02
C PRO A 299 -7.78 -5.57 -16.79
N LEU A 300 -7.71 -5.79 -18.12
CA LEU A 300 -8.88 -5.97 -18.96
C LEU A 300 -9.31 -7.43 -19.16
N GLY A 301 -8.54 -8.40 -18.67
CA GLY A 301 -8.86 -9.81 -18.93
C GLY A 301 -8.40 -10.77 -17.84
N GLY A 302 -7.76 -10.29 -16.80
CA GLY A 302 -7.31 -11.10 -15.67
C GLY A 302 -6.15 -12.06 -15.99
N GLY A 303 -5.56 -11.97 -17.18
CA GLY A 303 -4.43 -12.82 -17.55
C GLY A 303 -3.17 -12.46 -16.75
N VAL A 304 -2.54 -13.44 -16.10
CA VAL A 304 -1.26 -13.25 -15.41
C VAL A 304 -0.15 -13.16 -16.46
N GLU A 305 0.55 -12.01 -16.48
CA GLU A 305 1.61 -11.72 -17.45
C GLU A 305 3.00 -12.03 -16.89
N LEU A 306 3.17 -11.93 -15.56
CA LEU A 306 4.43 -12.16 -14.87
C LEU A 306 4.15 -12.65 -13.44
N GLU A 307 4.93 -13.62 -12.98
CA GLU A 307 4.97 -14.06 -11.58
C GLU A 307 6.40 -13.98 -11.05
N ILE A 308 6.53 -13.45 -9.86
CA ILE A 308 7.81 -13.24 -9.16
C ILE A 308 7.68 -13.82 -7.76
N SER A 309 8.61 -14.68 -7.38
CA SER A 309 8.71 -15.17 -6.01
C SER A 309 9.60 -14.26 -5.16
N HIS A 310 9.21 -14.09 -3.90
CA HIS A 310 9.96 -13.33 -2.91
C HIS A 310 9.84 -13.97 -1.53
N HIS A 311 10.97 -14.08 -0.81
CA HIS A 311 11.08 -14.84 0.44
C HIS A 311 10.42 -14.15 1.66
N SER A 312 10.18 -12.84 1.58
CA SER A 312 9.58 -12.05 2.66
C SER A 312 8.19 -11.58 2.27
N ARG A 313 7.34 -11.29 3.25
CA ARG A 313 5.97 -10.86 2.99
C ARG A 313 5.93 -9.42 2.50
N ILE A 314 5.29 -9.18 1.38
CA ILE A 314 5.02 -7.82 0.90
C ILE A 314 3.87 -7.24 1.74
N VAL A 315 4.16 -6.16 2.44
CA VAL A 315 3.23 -5.52 3.38
C VAL A 315 2.74 -4.14 2.92
N SER A 316 3.43 -3.54 1.96
CA SER A 316 3.08 -2.22 1.43
C SER A 316 3.42 -2.13 -0.06
N ALA A 317 2.57 -1.43 -0.82
CA ALA A 317 2.88 -1.02 -2.19
C ALA A 317 2.30 0.35 -2.49
N PHE A 318 2.97 1.08 -3.36
CA PHE A 318 2.53 2.36 -3.87
C PHE A 318 3.07 2.58 -5.28
N SER A 319 2.24 3.17 -6.15
CA SER A 319 2.65 3.48 -7.52
C SER A 319 2.28 4.89 -7.91
N ASP A 320 3.21 5.56 -8.56
CA ASP A 320 3.01 6.86 -9.16
C ASP A 320 3.99 7.07 -10.33
N GLU A 321 3.62 7.89 -11.32
CA GLU A 321 4.45 8.33 -12.46
C GLU A 321 5.22 7.20 -13.18
N GLY A 322 4.63 6.02 -13.30
CA GLY A 322 5.26 4.88 -14.00
C GLY A 322 6.28 4.09 -13.18
N VAL A 323 6.29 4.31 -11.87
CA VAL A 323 7.09 3.58 -10.89
C VAL A 323 6.15 2.84 -9.94
N ILE A 324 6.48 1.63 -9.53
CA ILE A 324 5.86 0.94 -8.40
C ILE A 324 6.94 0.58 -7.38
N CYS A 325 6.59 0.75 -6.12
CA CYS A 325 7.44 0.39 -4.99
C CYS A 325 6.74 -0.64 -4.12
N PHE A 326 7.51 -1.60 -3.61
CA PHE A 326 7.06 -2.58 -2.63
C PHE A 326 7.90 -2.48 -1.37
N GLY A 327 7.26 -2.59 -0.23
CA GLY A 327 7.93 -2.75 1.07
C GLY A 327 7.60 -4.12 1.65
N ASP A 328 8.58 -4.79 2.23
CA ASP A 328 8.41 -6.09 2.85
C ASP A 328 8.53 -6.05 4.38
N ASP A 329 8.28 -7.19 5.02
CA ASP A 329 8.33 -7.36 6.48
C ASP A 329 9.77 -7.46 7.03
N ASP A 330 10.79 -7.62 6.17
CA ASP A 330 12.20 -7.52 6.53
C ASP A 330 12.74 -6.08 6.45
N GLY A 331 11.95 -5.13 5.93
CA GLY A 331 12.32 -3.73 5.76
C GLY A 331 12.98 -3.41 4.43
N CYS A 332 12.97 -4.33 3.47
CA CYS A 332 13.43 -4.05 2.12
C CYS A 332 12.39 -3.26 1.33
N VAL A 333 12.88 -2.30 0.55
CA VAL A 333 12.09 -1.46 -0.34
C VAL A 333 12.56 -1.67 -1.77
N PHE A 334 11.69 -2.19 -2.60
CA PHE A 334 11.94 -2.52 -4.01
C PHE A 334 11.34 -1.46 -4.91
N VAL A 335 12.10 -0.99 -5.88
CA VAL A 335 11.66 0.02 -6.84
C VAL A 335 11.67 -0.56 -8.24
N ILE A 336 10.54 -0.56 -8.92
CA ILE A 336 10.38 -1.04 -10.29
C ILE A 336 9.91 0.12 -11.17
N GLU A 337 10.80 0.60 -12.02
CA GLU A 337 10.45 1.56 -13.08
C GLU A 337 9.92 0.80 -14.30
N GLY A 338 8.84 1.29 -14.91
CA GLY A 338 8.17 0.61 -16.03
C GLY A 338 9.08 0.36 -17.23
N ASP A 339 10.00 1.28 -17.53
CA ASP A 339 10.97 1.10 -18.63
C ASP A 339 12.00 0.02 -18.31
N VAL A 340 12.43 -0.08 -17.04
CA VAL A 340 13.34 -1.13 -16.58
C VAL A 340 12.63 -2.49 -16.61
N LEU A 341 11.39 -2.55 -16.15
CA LEU A 341 10.54 -3.74 -16.19
C LEU A 341 10.44 -4.29 -17.63
N ARG A 342 9.98 -3.45 -18.57
CA ARG A 342 9.81 -3.84 -19.98
C ARG A 342 11.10 -4.29 -20.63
N ARG A 343 12.20 -3.58 -20.36
CA ARG A 343 13.54 -3.95 -20.88
C ARG A 343 14.03 -5.27 -20.32
N ARG A 344 13.82 -5.56 -19.04
CA ARG A 344 14.25 -6.81 -18.41
C ARG A 344 13.39 -7.98 -18.84
N PHE A 345 12.10 -7.77 -18.95
CA PHE A 345 11.16 -8.78 -19.45
C PHE A 345 11.43 -9.19 -20.92
N SER A 346 11.83 -8.24 -21.78
CA SER A 346 12.11 -8.49 -23.21
C SER A 346 13.47 -9.15 -23.45
N ARG A 347 14.35 -9.27 -22.45
CA ARG A 347 15.60 -10.00 -22.61
C ARG A 347 15.32 -11.50 -22.48
N PRO A 348 15.76 -12.34 -23.45
CA PRO A 348 15.76 -13.78 -23.23
C PRO A 348 16.55 -14.05 -21.95
N VAL A 349 16.03 -14.93 -21.11
CA VAL A 349 16.77 -15.49 -19.97
C VAL A 349 17.94 -16.24 -20.59
N GLU A 350 19.09 -15.60 -20.75
CA GLU A 350 20.31 -16.34 -20.94
C GLU A 350 20.43 -17.20 -19.68
N GLU A 351 20.50 -18.50 -19.86
CA GLU A 351 20.89 -19.44 -18.81
C GLU A 351 22.19 -18.88 -18.20
N ILE A 352 22.04 -18.12 -17.12
CA ILE A 352 23.15 -17.78 -16.27
C ILE A 352 23.46 -19.10 -15.58
N GLY A 353 24.33 -19.87 -16.23
CA GLY A 353 24.82 -21.10 -15.66
C GLY A 353 25.24 -20.84 -14.23
N GLU A 354 24.87 -21.72 -13.34
CA GLU A 354 25.33 -21.77 -11.97
C GLU A 354 26.87 -21.76 -11.97
N GLU A 355 27.48 -20.59 -12.01
CA GLU A 355 28.87 -20.44 -11.61
C GLU A 355 29.17 -18.98 -11.19
N GLY A 356 29.16 -18.78 -9.88
CA GLY A 356 30.26 -18.05 -9.23
C GLY A 356 30.25 -16.52 -9.27
N GLY A 357 29.56 -15.83 -10.15
CA GLY A 357 29.78 -14.39 -10.37
C GLY A 357 29.24 -13.47 -9.27
N PHE A 358 28.01 -13.66 -8.84
CA PHE A 358 27.37 -12.77 -7.86
C PHE A 358 27.83 -13.01 -6.41
N SER A 359 28.12 -14.26 -6.04
CA SER A 359 28.65 -14.61 -4.72
C SER A 359 30.05 -14.03 -4.52
N GLU A 360 30.89 -14.02 -5.55
CA GLU A 360 32.25 -13.39 -5.49
C GLU A 360 32.18 -11.87 -5.45
N LEU A 361 31.24 -11.25 -6.18
CA LEU A 361 31.05 -9.79 -6.16
C LEU A 361 30.58 -9.32 -4.78
N ARG A 362 29.59 -10.01 -4.18
CA ARG A 362 29.14 -9.75 -2.79
C ARG A 362 30.26 -9.95 -1.76
N LYS A 363 31.10 -10.97 -1.91
CA LYS A 363 32.29 -11.16 -1.05
C LYS A 363 33.31 -10.04 -1.22
N LYS A 364 33.53 -9.57 -2.45
CA LYS A 364 34.44 -8.43 -2.71
C LYS A 364 33.93 -7.12 -2.15
N ILE A 365 32.60 -6.87 -2.28
CA ILE A 365 31.97 -5.66 -1.72
C ILE A 365 31.99 -5.69 -0.19
N ARG A 366 31.73 -6.83 0.45
CA ARG A 366 31.89 -6.98 1.91
C ARG A 366 33.34 -6.81 2.37
N GLY A 367 34.31 -7.29 1.61
CA GLY A 367 35.74 -7.10 1.90
C GLY A 367 36.22 -5.65 1.80
N LEU A 368 35.56 -4.81 1.00
CA LEU A 368 35.85 -3.38 0.85
C LEU A 368 35.22 -2.49 1.91
N ARG A 369 34.19 -3.00 2.65
CA ARG A 369 33.52 -2.28 3.74
C ARG A 369 34.05 -2.62 5.14
N GLY A 370 35.03 -3.50 5.24
CA GLY A 370 35.65 -3.97 6.50
C GLY A 370 37.12 -3.60 6.64
N GLY A 371 37.59 -2.59 5.91
CA GLY A 371 38.97 -2.08 6.01
C GLY A 371 38.99 -0.64 6.52
#